data_52003c0ac0a979faa76e81168159f8b7
#
_entry.id   52003c0ac0a979faa76e81168159f8b7
#
_cell.length_a   1.000
_cell.length_b   1.000
_cell.length_c   1.000
_cell.angle_alpha   90.00
_cell.angle_beta   90.00
_cell.angle_gamma   90.00
#
_symmetry.space_group_name_H-M   'P 1'
#
loop_
_entity.id
_entity.type
_entity.pdbx_description
1 polymer ?
#
loop_
_entity_poly.entity_id
_entity_poly.type
_entity_poly.pdbx_seq_one_letter_code
_entity_poly.pdbx_strand_id
1 'polypeptide(L)'
;MNGFLPVTKKDMLERGWEQADFVYVCGDAYVDHPSFGAAIITRVLENAGFKVAFLAQPDWRSDKDFTRFGRPRLGFLVSSGNIDSMVAHYTVAKKRRSADAYSPGGKVGLRPDRAVIVYCNKIREIYGDIPIIIGGLEASLRRFAHYDYWLDDKVRRSILFDSQADLLAFGMGERSMVEIATRLDGGEDISQLHDIRGTCYSVDVRETPYVGVECPSFENVCNSKKEYAVSCRIQQDEQDFFRGKVIKQRHGNRMLVQNQPAMPISQDELDEVYALPYMRTYHPCYEKDGGVPGIEEVRFSIAHNRGCFGACNFCSIAFHQGRYITTRSKESIVNEAKLLTTLPDFKGYIHDIGGPTANFRRPSCDGQESRGLCKGKKCLAPEPCPRLKADHTEYLDILRTVRSLPKVKKVFIRSGIRYDYLLEDKDDSFFRELVAHHVSGQLKVAPEHCSAVVLDKMGKPHIEAYIKFSKKYFSYTQKEGKEQYLVPYLMSSHPGSTLKEAVELALFLKKIGIRPEQVQDFYPTPGTVSTCMYYTGLDPYTMKEVYVAKDPHEKAMQRALLQYFNPKNADLVREALKRAGRHDLIGNSDKCLVRPARGGSQQRPTANKKPYGKKKYR
;
A
#
# COMPACT_ATOMS: atom_id res chain seq x y z
N MET A 1 0.87 -28.45 -21.33
CA MET A 1 1.84 -27.73 -20.45
C MET A 1 1.05 -26.90 -19.46
N ASN A 2 1.41 -26.97 -18.21
CA ASN A 2 0.84 -26.08 -17.21
C ASN A 2 1.28 -24.65 -17.55
N GLY A 3 0.35 -23.70 -17.70
CA GLY A 3 0.66 -22.32 -18.13
C GLY A 3 1.43 -21.49 -17.07
N PHE A 4 1.65 -22.02 -15.86
CA PHE A 4 2.44 -21.37 -14.82
C PHE A 4 3.94 -21.39 -15.14
N LEU A 5 4.68 -20.41 -14.61
CA LEU A 5 6.15 -20.44 -14.65
C LEU A 5 6.69 -21.61 -13.82
N PRO A 6 7.89 -22.12 -14.13
CA PRO A 6 8.51 -23.21 -13.39
C PRO A 6 8.71 -22.88 -11.91
N VAL A 7 8.25 -23.78 -11.03
CA VAL A 7 8.46 -23.71 -9.57
C VAL A 7 9.37 -24.85 -9.09
N THR A 8 9.70 -25.81 -9.97
CA THR A 8 10.62 -26.91 -9.71
C THR A 8 11.60 -27.09 -10.89
N LYS A 9 12.72 -27.79 -10.66
CA LYS A 9 13.66 -28.18 -11.73
C LYS A 9 12.98 -29.02 -12.81
N LYS A 10 12.03 -29.87 -12.41
CA LYS A 10 11.25 -30.70 -13.34
C LYS A 10 10.44 -29.82 -14.31
N ASP A 11 9.76 -28.78 -13.81
CA ASP A 11 9.00 -27.87 -14.68
C ASP A 11 9.88 -27.15 -15.69
N MET A 12 11.13 -26.81 -15.31
CA MET A 12 12.10 -26.23 -16.24
C MET A 12 12.46 -27.22 -17.36
N LEU A 13 12.77 -28.48 -16.99
CA LEU A 13 13.11 -29.51 -17.95
C LEU A 13 11.94 -29.85 -18.91
N GLU A 14 10.71 -29.86 -18.41
CA GLU A 14 9.51 -30.02 -19.24
C GLU A 14 9.32 -28.90 -20.27
N ARG A 15 9.88 -27.72 -20.01
CA ARG A 15 9.96 -26.59 -20.96
C ARG A 15 11.21 -26.62 -21.86
N GLY A 16 12.07 -27.65 -21.71
CA GLY A 16 13.35 -27.75 -22.40
C GLY A 16 14.42 -26.78 -21.88
N TRP A 17 14.32 -26.32 -20.63
CA TRP A 17 15.26 -25.39 -20.03
C TRP A 17 16.23 -26.14 -19.10
N GLU A 18 17.50 -26.16 -19.45
CA GLU A 18 18.57 -26.67 -18.59
C GLU A 18 18.94 -25.66 -17.49
N GLN A 19 18.88 -24.36 -17.83
CA GLN A 19 19.19 -23.24 -16.96
C GLN A 19 18.16 -22.11 -17.13
N ALA A 20 17.77 -21.49 -16.03
CA ALA A 20 16.99 -20.25 -16.04
C ALA A 20 17.90 -19.04 -16.28
N ASP A 21 17.37 -18.01 -16.95
CA ASP A 21 18.04 -16.72 -17.03
C ASP A 21 17.94 -15.99 -15.68
N PHE A 22 16.74 -15.96 -15.12
CA PHE A 22 16.48 -15.42 -13.80
C PHE A 22 15.75 -16.39 -12.89
N VAL A 23 16.07 -16.32 -11.59
CA VAL A 23 15.24 -16.89 -10.52
C VAL A 23 14.58 -15.74 -9.76
N TYR A 24 13.25 -15.68 -9.80
CA TYR A 24 12.47 -14.69 -9.06
C TYR A 24 12.13 -15.22 -7.67
N VAL A 25 12.68 -14.60 -6.63
CA VAL A 25 12.44 -14.95 -5.22
C VAL A 25 11.38 -14.05 -4.64
N CYS A 26 10.29 -14.64 -4.15
CA CYS A 26 9.12 -13.92 -3.66
C CYS A 26 8.79 -14.28 -2.21
N GLY A 27 8.47 -13.29 -1.39
CA GLY A 27 7.95 -13.51 -0.03
C GLY A 27 6.50 -13.99 0.03
N ASP A 28 5.76 -13.91 -1.08
CA ASP A 28 4.40 -14.44 -1.22
C ASP A 28 4.42 -15.84 -1.84
N ALA A 29 3.35 -16.61 -1.64
CA ALA A 29 3.02 -17.76 -2.47
C ALA A 29 2.83 -17.34 -3.95
N TYR A 30 3.07 -18.25 -4.89
CA TYR A 30 2.93 -17.94 -6.30
C TYR A 30 1.46 -17.84 -6.71
N VAL A 31 1.03 -16.62 -6.96
CA VAL A 31 -0.25 -16.27 -7.57
C VAL A 31 0.03 -15.58 -8.89
N ASP A 32 -0.40 -16.19 -9.98
CA ASP A 32 -0.20 -15.69 -11.34
C ASP A 32 -1.41 -14.86 -11.79
N HIS A 33 -1.46 -13.63 -11.29
CA HIS A 33 -2.58 -12.70 -11.54
C HIS A 33 -2.05 -11.27 -11.74
N PRO A 34 -2.61 -10.46 -12.68
CA PRO A 34 -2.13 -9.11 -12.98
C PRO A 34 -2.30 -8.08 -11.87
N SER A 35 -2.88 -8.46 -10.73
CA SER A 35 -2.86 -7.65 -9.50
C SER A 35 -1.64 -7.92 -8.61
N PHE A 36 -0.75 -8.86 -9.00
CA PHE A 36 0.45 -9.23 -8.26
C PHE A 36 1.69 -8.74 -9.00
N GLY A 37 2.47 -7.87 -8.39
CA GLY A 37 3.68 -7.31 -9.01
C GLY A 37 4.69 -8.38 -9.44
N ALA A 38 4.81 -9.48 -8.68
CA ALA A 38 5.67 -10.61 -9.03
C ALA A 38 5.22 -11.28 -10.34
N ALA A 39 3.91 -11.50 -10.52
CA ALA A 39 3.36 -12.05 -11.75
C ALA A 39 3.58 -11.11 -12.94
N ILE A 40 3.36 -9.81 -12.75
CA ILE A 40 3.57 -8.82 -13.82
C ILE A 40 5.03 -8.86 -14.30
N ILE A 41 5.98 -8.70 -13.41
CA ILE A 41 7.42 -8.62 -13.78
C ILE A 41 7.89 -9.92 -14.43
N THR A 42 7.51 -11.07 -13.87
CA THR A 42 7.94 -12.36 -14.43
C THR A 42 7.31 -12.65 -15.78
N ARG A 43 6.04 -12.28 -16.00
CA ARG A 43 5.38 -12.42 -17.31
C ARG A 43 5.91 -11.44 -18.34
N VAL A 44 6.24 -10.22 -17.97
CA VAL A 44 6.88 -9.23 -18.84
C VAL A 44 8.24 -9.73 -19.31
N LEU A 45 9.06 -10.30 -18.41
CA LEU A 45 10.35 -10.87 -18.77
C LEU A 45 10.20 -12.14 -19.62
N GLU A 46 9.24 -13.03 -19.33
CA GLU A 46 8.94 -14.19 -20.17
C GLU A 46 8.53 -13.76 -21.59
N ASN A 47 7.69 -12.72 -21.70
CA ASN A 47 7.26 -12.16 -23.00
C ASN A 47 8.43 -11.53 -23.76
N ALA A 48 9.42 -11.00 -23.07
CA ALA A 48 10.66 -10.49 -23.66
C ALA A 48 11.66 -11.60 -24.04
N GLY A 49 11.31 -12.88 -23.85
CA GLY A 49 12.12 -14.04 -24.25
C GLY A 49 13.02 -14.62 -23.17
N PHE A 50 12.98 -14.11 -21.94
CA PHE A 50 13.81 -14.61 -20.83
C PHE A 50 13.19 -15.80 -20.12
N LYS A 51 14.02 -16.77 -19.72
CA LYS A 51 13.64 -17.95 -18.97
C LYS A 51 13.58 -17.61 -17.48
N VAL A 52 12.39 -17.47 -16.91
CA VAL A 52 12.20 -17.08 -15.51
C VAL A 52 11.64 -18.25 -14.70
N ALA A 53 12.36 -18.68 -13.66
CA ALA A 53 11.88 -19.62 -12.65
C ALA A 53 11.37 -18.88 -11.41
N PHE A 54 10.31 -19.37 -10.79
CA PHE A 54 9.64 -18.72 -9.66
C PHE A 54 9.89 -19.46 -8.34
N LEU A 55 10.57 -18.82 -7.39
CA LEU A 55 10.88 -19.35 -6.07
C LEU A 55 10.04 -18.62 -5.00
N ALA A 56 8.90 -19.23 -4.68
CA ALA A 56 7.95 -18.68 -3.71
C ALA A 56 8.28 -19.11 -2.29
N GLN A 57 8.36 -18.17 -1.36
CA GLN A 57 8.52 -18.41 0.08
C GLN A 57 9.58 -19.46 0.41
N PRO A 58 10.84 -19.32 -0.07
CA PRO A 58 11.88 -20.28 0.24
C PRO A 58 12.18 -20.34 1.74
N ASP A 59 12.51 -21.54 2.26
CA ASP A 59 13.00 -21.67 3.63
C ASP A 59 14.40 -21.08 3.74
N TRP A 60 14.49 -19.89 4.29
CA TRP A 60 15.74 -19.13 4.46
C TRP A 60 16.71 -19.73 5.51
N ARG A 61 16.30 -20.77 6.23
CA ARG A 61 17.11 -21.44 7.23
C ARG A 61 18.00 -22.52 6.62
N SER A 62 17.78 -22.84 5.34
CA SER A 62 18.57 -23.84 4.61
C SER A 62 18.85 -23.39 3.17
N ASP A 63 19.84 -24.00 2.53
CA ASP A 63 20.24 -23.70 1.15
C ASP A 63 19.37 -24.43 0.12
N LYS A 64 18.63 -25.46 0.57
CA LYS A 64 17.92 -26.40 -0.29
C LYS A 64 16.99 -25.75 -1.30
N ASP A 65 16.21 -24.77 -0.86
CA ASP A 65 15.26 -24.10 -1.76
C ASP A 65 15.98 -23.16 -2.71
N PHE A 66 16.97 -22.43 -2.25
CA PHE A 66 17.72 -21.47 -3.07
C PHE A 66 18.58 -22.16 -4.14
N THR A 67 19.01 -23.41 -3.91
CA THR A 67 19.78 -24.20 -4.89
C THR A 67 18.91 -25.04 -5.81
N ARG A 68 17.60 -25.05 -5.64
CA ARG A 68 16.62 -25.88 -6.37
C ARG A 68 16.74 -25.78 -7.89
N PHE A 69 16.96 -24.59 -8.42
CA PHE A 69 17.07 -24.33 -9.86
C PHE A 69 18.51 -24.34 -10.38
N GLY A 70 19.49 -24.42 -9.49
CA GLY A 70 20.90 -24.16 -9.81
C GLY A 70 21.20 -22.66 -9.94
N ARG A 71 22.41 -22.34 -10.43
CA ARG A 71 22.83 -20.96 -10.68
C ARG A 71 22.10 -20.39 -11.91
N PRO A 72 21.33 -19.30 -11.81
CA PRO A 72 20.76 -18.64 -12.97
C PRO A 72 21.84 -17.98 -13.83
N ARG A 73 21.56 -17.80 -15.12
CA ARG A 73 22.53 -17.22 -16.06
C ARG A 73 22.76 -15.72 -15.83
N LEU A 74 21.69 -14.95 -15.58
CA LEU A 74 21.74 -13.50 -15.48
C LEU A 74 21.59 -12.98 -14.02
N GLY A 75 20.92 -13.72 -13.14
CA GLY A 75 20.84 -13.31 -11.74
C GLY A 75 19.55 -13.66 -11.01
N PHE A 76 19.44 -13.10 -9.81
CA PHE A 76 18.26 -13.22 -8.97
C PHE A 76 17.46 -11.92 -8.93
N LEU A 77 16.13 -12.06 -8.99
CA LEU A 77 15.19 -10.96 -8.76
C LEU A 77 14.50 -11.21 -7.43
N VAL A 78 14.52 -10.23 -6.51
CA VAL A 78 14.04 -10.47 -5.14
C VAL A 78 13.02 -9.43 -4.72
N SER A 79 11.86 -9.89 -4.21
CA SER A 79 10.82 -9.05 -3.62
C SER A 79 10.23 -9.65 -2.34
N SER A 80 9.63 -8.80 -1.51
CA SER A 80 8.86 -9.26 -0.34
C SER A 80 7.49 -9.83 -0.71
N GLY A 81 7.05 -9.68 -1.95
CA GLY A 81 5.70 -9.95 -2.41
C GLY A 81 4.85 -8.68 -2.57
N ASN A 82 3.52 -8.82 -2.53
CA ASN A 82 2.56 -7.73 -2.76
C ASN A 82 2.57 -6.64 -1.70
N ILE A 83 2.97 -6.97 -0.49
CA ILE A 83 3.09 -6.03 0.61
C ILE A 83 4.46 -6.12 1.27
N ASP A 84 4.78 -5.12 2.04
CA ASP A 84 5.94 -5.07 2.90
C ASP A 84 5.91 -6.20 3.94
N SER A 85 7.01 -6.93 4.15
CA SER A 85 7.07 -8.07 5.07
C SER A 85 6.74 -7.70 6.51
N MET A 86 7.15 -6.50 6.96
CA MET A 86 6.86 -6.02 8.32
C MET A 86 5.38 -5.68 8.47
N VAL A 87 4.75 -5.10 7.42
CA VAL A 87 3.30 -4.85 7.37
C VAL A 87 2.51 -6.16 7.34
N ALA A 88 3.00 -7.17 6.63
CA ALA A 88 2.38 -8.50 6.61
C ALA A 88 2.38 -9.16 7.98
N HIS A 89 3.46 -8.98 8.76
CA HIS A 89 3.66 -9.69 10.01
C HIS A 89 3.11 -8.98 11.24
N TYR A 90 3.10 -7.63 11.25
CA TYR A 90 2.82 -6.88 12.46
C TYR A 90 1.65 -5.91 12.32
N THR A 91 0.89 -5.78 13.39
CA THR A 91 -0.07 -4.69 13.57
C THR A 91 0.66 -3.40 13.95
N VAL A 92 -0.08 -2.27 13.97
CA VAL A 92 0.43 -0.98 14.48
C VAL A 92 0.89 -1.08 15.94
N ALA A 93 0.25 -1.92 16.74
CA ALA A 93 0.65 -2.17 18.14
C ALA A 93 1.84 -3.16 18.25
N LYS A 94 2.58 -3.38 17.16
CA LYS A 94 3.75 -4.27 17.09
C LYS A 94 3.46 -5.74 17.49
N LYS A 95 2.18 -6.15 17.46
CA LYS A 95 1.77 -7.54 17.70
C LYS A 95 1.81 -8.33 16.39
N ARG A 96 2.28 -9.58 16.44
CA ARG A 96 2.22 -10.47 15.27
C ARG A 96 0.78 -10.70 14.84
N ARG A 97 0.56 -10.72 13.54
CA ARG A 97 -0.74 -11.08 12.94
C ARG A 97 -0.94 -12.60 13.04
N SER A 98 -2.19 -13.02 13.11
CA SER A 98 -2.59 -14.43 13.20
C SER A 98 -2.82 -15.08 11.84
N ALA A 99 -2.84 -14.31 10.75
CA ALA A 99 -3.03 -14.80 9.40
C ALA A 99 -2.19 -13.99 8.40
N ASP A 100 -1.77 -14.64 7.31
CA ASP A 100 -1.11 -14.04 6.16
C ASP A 100 -1.85 -14.43 4.88
N ALA A 101 -2.64 -13.51 4.34
CA ALA A 101 -3.48 -13.77 3.15
C ALA A 101 -2.67 -14.16 1.89
N TYR A 102 -1.38 -13.85 1.85
CA TYR A 102 -0.49 -14.14 0.73
C TYR A 102 0.31 -15.43 0.92
N SER A 103 0.00 -16.22 1.92
CA SER A 103 0.62 -17.51 2.19
C SER A 103 -0.37 -18.67 2.02
N PRO A 104 0.10 -19.89 1.72
CA PRO A 104 -0.76 -21.07 1.59
C PRO A 104 -1.62 -21.29 2.83
N GLY A 105 -2.93 -21.44 2.65
CA GLY A 105 -3.90 -21.60 3.72
C GLY A 105 -3.95 -20.44 4.72
N GLY A 106 -3.43 -19.28 4.39
CA GLY A 106 -3.34 -18.13 5.30
C GLY A 106 -2.32 -18.31 6.44
N LYS A 107 -1.39 -19.26 6.34
CA LYS A 107 -0.40 -19.59 7.38
C LYS A 107 0.61 -18.46 7.57
N VAL A 108 0.89 -18.10 8.81
CA VAL A 108 1.92 -17.13 9.17
C VAL A 108 3.31 -17.78 9.30
N GLY A 109 4.37 -16.97 9.13
CA GLY A 109 5.75 -17.40 9.39
C GLY A 109 6.44 -18.13 8.22
N LEU A 110 5.84 -18.13 7.03
CA LEU A 110 6.45 -18.67 5.81
C LEU A 110 7.35 -17.68 5.08
N ARG A 111 7.33 -16.41 5.45
CA ARG A 111 8.31 -15.42 5.02
C ARG A 111 9.08 -14.88 6.23
N PRO A 112 10.34 -14.44 6.08
CA PRO A 112 11.08 -13.80 7.17
C PRO A 112 10.65 -12.35 7.39
N ASP A 113 10.94 -11.79 8.56
CA ASP A 113 10.94 -10.37 8.78
C ASP A 113 12.01 -9.74 7.86
N ARG A 114 11.70 -8.57 7.23
CA ARG A 114 12.60 -7.92 6.25
C ARG A 114 13.01 -8.89 5.14
N ALA A 115 12.04 -9.50 4.51
CA ALA A 115 12.21 -10.63 3.59
C ALA A 115 13.25 -10.36 2.50
N VAL A 116 13.26 -9.17 1.89
CA VAL A 116 14.23 -8.81 0.85
C VAL A 116 15.67 -8.94 1.36
N ILE A 117 15.96 -8.41 2.56
CA ILE A 117 17.30 -8.45 3.16
C ILE A 117 17.73 -9.91 3.41
N VAL A 118 16.84 -10.69 4.03
CA VAL A 118 17.15 -12.07 4.41
C VAL A 118 17.39 -12.95 3.18
N TYR A 119 16.54 -12.83 2.16
CA TYR A 119 16.70 -13.62 0.93
C TYR A 119 17.96 -13.24 0.16
N CYS A 120 18.27 -11.96 0.01
CA CYS A 120 19.48 -11.52 -0.67
C CYS A 120 20.74 -11.98 0.05
N ASN A 121 20.80 -11.85 1.38
CA ASN A 121 21.95 -12.31 2.15
C ASN A 121 22.14 -13.83 2.02
N LYS A 122 21.04 -14.61 1.97
CA LYS A 122 21.11 -16.05 1.72
C LYS A 122 21.61 -16.37 0.30
N ILE A 123 21.20 -15.63 -0.69
CA ILE A 123 21.72 -15.78 -2.06
C ILE A 123 23.21 -15.44 -2.13
N ARG A 124 23.66 -14.38 -1.46
CA ARG A 124 25.09 -14.02 -1.38
C ARG A 124 25.92 -15.09 -0.72
N GLU A 125 25.42 -15.68 0.38
CA GLU A 125 26.07 -16.78 1.08
C GLU A 125 26.31 -17.97 0.16
N ILE A 126 25.33 -18.32 -0.69
CA ILE A 126 25.39 -19.52 -1.55
C ILE A 126 26.16 -19.27 -2.85
N TYR A 127 25.94 -18.11 -3.50
CA TYR A 127 26.36 -17.89 -4.88
C TYR A 127 27.43 -16.81 -5.07
N GLY A 128 27.84 -16.11 -4.01
CA GLY A 128 28.85 -15.05 -4.09
C GLY A 128 28.42 -13.89 -5.01
N ASP A 129 29.20 -13.63 -6.06
CA ASP A 129 29.09 -12.45 -6.92
C ASP A 129 28.02 -12.55 -8.02
N ILE A 130 26.96 -13.31 -7.82
CA ILE A 130 25.87 -13.36 -8.78
C ILE A 130 25.07 -12.03 -8.75
N PRO A 131 24.58 -11.49 -9.89
CA PRO A 131 23.73 -10.32 -9.88
C PRO A 131 22.46 -10.51 -9.05
N ILE A 132 22.17 -9.55 -8.17
CA ILE A 132 20.94 -9.50 -7.36
C ILE A 132 20.25 -8.16 -7.59
N ILE A 133 19.06 -8.19 -8.16
CA ILE A 133 18.20 -7.03 -8.36
C ILE A 133 17.03 -7.13 -7.40
N ILE A 134 16.85 -6.12 -6.56
CA ILE A 134 15.71 -6.03 -5.63
C ILE A 134 14.64 -5.10 -6.15
N GLY A 135 13.38 -5.41 -5.83
CA GLY A 135 12.25 -4.57 -6.25
C GLY A 135 11.00 -4.78 -5.39
N GLY A 136 9.87 -4.30 -5.90
CA GLY A 136 8.60 -4.34 -5.20
C GLY A 136 8.46 -3.29 -4.11
N LEU A 137 7.37 -3.37 -3.35
CA LEU A 137 6.98 -2.31 -2.42
C LEU A 137 8.01 -2.13 -1.28
N GLU A 138 8.48 -3.21 -0.66
CA GLU A 138 9.42 -3.16 0.46
C GLU A 138 10.73 -2.47 0.07
N ALA A 139 11.32 -2.85 -1.06
CA ALA A 139 12.55 -2.25 -1.58
C ALA A 139 12.33 -0.78 -1.96
N SER A 140 11.25 -0.49 -2.70
CA SER A 140 10.92 0.85 -3.15
C SER A 140 10.76 1.85 -2.01
N LEU A 141 10.11 1.47 -0.91
CA LEU A 141 9.87 2.34 0.24
C LEU A 141 11.11 2.54 1.13
N ARG A 142 12.09 1.65 1.04
CA ARG A 142 13.33 1.65 1.86
C ARG A 142 14.58 1.96 1.06
N ARG A 143 14.44 2.54 -0.14
CA ARG A 143 15.57 2.82 -1.04
C ARG A 143 16.54 3.89 -0.52
N PHE A 144 16.10 4.78 0.39
CA PHE A 144 16.94 5.74 1.11
C PHE A 144 17.11 5.35 2.58
N ALA A 145 17.87 6.15 3.32
CA ALA A 145 17.83 6.10 4.77
C ALA A 145 16.39 6.34 5.25
N HIS A 146 15.85 5.43 6.06
CA HIS A 146 14.45 5.41 6.43
C HIS A 146 14.24 5.05 7.89
N TYR A 147 13.17 5.59 8.49
CA TYR A 147 12.76 5.23 9.85
C TYR A 147 12.07 3.86 9.85
N ASP A 148 12.60 2.94 10.66
CA ASP A 148 12.02 1.61 10.92
C ASP A 148 11.24 1.63 12.24
N TYR A 149 9.93 1.52 12.13
CA TYR A 149 9.01 1.60 13.25
C TYR A 149 8.97 0.32 14.11
N TRP A 150 9.12 -0.86 13.48
CA TRP A 150 8.70 -2.11 14.13
C TRP A 150 9.69 -2.67 15.15
N LEU A 151 10.89 -2.99 14.75
CA LEU A 151 11.85 -3.70 15.60
C LEU A 151 12.82 -2.73 16.27
N ASP A 152 13.40 -1.83 15.49
CA ASP A 152 14.53 -1.04 15.95
C ASP A 152 14.14 0.35 16.45
N ASP A 153 12.98 0.88 16.02
CA ASP A 153 12.50 2.26 16.34
C ASP A 153 13.57 3.33 16.06
N LYS A 154 14.31 3.14 14.96
CA LYS A 154 15.45 3.99 14.55
C LYS A 154 15.52 4.18 13.05
N VAL A 155 16.39 5.10 12.61
CA VAL A 155 16.73 5.25 11.20
C VAL A 155 17.68 4.11 10.79
N ARG A 156 17.34 3.44 9.70
CA ARG A 156 18.19 2.46 9.02
C ARG A 156 18.75 3.04 7.72
N ARG A 157 19.87 2.50 7.28
CA ARG A 157 20.44 2.83 5.96
C ARG A 157 19.56 2.30 4.83
N SER A 158 19.84 2.68 3.59
CA SER A 158 19.15 2.13 2.43
C SER A 158 19.15 0.60 2.44
N ILE A 159 18.02 0.00 2.04
CA ILE A 159 17.88 -1.45 1.91
C ILE A 159 18.89 -2.05 0.92
N LEU A 160 19.34 -1.27 -0.07
CA LEU A 160 20.35 -1.70 -1.03
C LEU A 160 21.65 -2.15 -0.34
N PHE A 161 22.07 -1.45 0.72
CA PHE A 161 23.25 -1.82 1.51
C PHE A 161 22.99 -3.00 2.46
N ASP A 162 21.82 -3.00 3.13
CA ASP A 162 21.49 -4.06 4.09
C ASP A 162 21.25 -5.42 3.40
N SER A 163 20.75 -5.41 2.17
CA SER A 163 20.52 -6.60 1.35
C SER A 163 21.75 -7.08 0.57
N GLN A 164 22.79 -6.24 0.46
CA GLN A 164 23.95 -6.50 -0.41
C GLN A 164 23.55 -6.76 -1.87
N ALA A 165 22.42 -6.18 -2.33
CA ALA A 165 22.00 -6.25 -3.72
C ALA A 165 22.80 -5.26 -4.57
N ASP A 166 22.90 -5.55 -5.86
CA ASP A 166 23.67 -4.73 -6.81
C ASP A 166 22.82 -3.56 -7.32
N LEU A 167 21.53 -3.82 -7.58
CA LEU A 167 20.62 -2.84 -8.15
C LEU A 167 19.24 -2.92 -7.46
N LEU A 168 18.59 -1.78 -7.33
CA LEU A 168 17.22 -1.69 -6.83
C LEU A 168 16.34 -1.05 -7.91
N ALA A 169 15.29 -1.76 -8.34
CA ALA A 169 14.25 -1.21 -9.22
C ALA A 169 13.08 -0.70 -8.36
N PHE A 170 12.73 0.59 -8.50
CA PHE A 170 11.64 1.20 -7.73
C PHE A 170 10.50 1.68 -8.64
N GLY A 171 9.31 1.74 -8.08
CA GLY A 171 8.12 2.15 -8.81
C GLY A 171 7.55 1.03 -9.70
N MET A 172 7.03 1.41 -10.86
CA MET A 172 6.53 0.48 -11.88
C MET A 172 7.69 0.03 -12.74
N GLY A 173 8.11 -1.21 -12.58
CA GLY A 173 9.41 -1.70 -13.04
C GLY A 173 9.42 -2.37 -14.42
N GLU A 174 8.32 -2.41 -15.17
CA GLU A 174 8.22 -3.20 -16.40
C GLU A 174 9.32 -2.86 -17.41
N ARG A 175 9.45 -1.58 -17.78
CA ARG A 175 10.48 -1.12 -18.73
C ARG A 175 11.89 -1.31 -18.17
N SER A 176 12.11 -0.87 -16.92
CA SER A 176 13.43 -0.95 -16.29
C SER A 176 13.93 -2.39 -16.18
N MET A 177 13.04 -3.35 -15.89
CA MET A 177 13.43 -4.75 -15.77
C MET A 177 13.76 -5.39 -17.12
N VAL A 178 13.03 -5.07 -18.17
CA VAL A 178 13.36 -5.52 -19.54
C VAL A 178 14.69 -4.92 -19.99
N GLU A 179 14.92 -3.64 -19.76
CA GLU A 179 16.19 -2.98 -20.08
C GLU A 179 17.38 -3.59 -19.33
N ILE A 180 17.25 -3.81 -18.02
CA ILE A 180 18.27 -4.49 -17.21
C ILE A 180 18.56 -5.89 -17.78
N ALA A 181 17.51 -6.67 -18.03
CA ALA A 181 17.64 -8.03 -18.53
C ALA A 181 18.33 -8.06 -19.91
N THR A 182 17.96 -7.17 -20.82
CA THR A 182 18.54 -7.07 -22.17
C THR A 182 20.02 -6.68 -22.12
N ARG A 183 20.41 -5.75 -21.26
CA ARG A 183 21.81 -5.31 -21.13
C ARG A 183 22.68 -6.40 -20.49
N LEU A 184 22.18 -7.09 -19.47
CA LEU A 184 22.87 -8.24 -18.87
C LEU A 184 23.03 -9.40 -19.88
N ASP A 185 22.00 -9.66 -20.70
CA ASP A 185 22.05 -10.67 -21.77
C ASP A 185 23.06 -10.31 -22.86
N GLY A 186 23.22 -9.01 -23.13
CA GLY A 186 24.26 -8.46 -24.00
C GLY A 186 25.67 -8.53 -23.43
N GLY A 187 25.86 -9.02 -22.21
CA GLY A 187 27.15 -9.17 -21.55
C GLY A 187 27.65 -7.95 -20.79
N GLU A 188 26.80 -6.92 -20.58
CA GLU A 188 27.15 -5.78 -19.75
C GLU A 188 27.16 -6.17 -18.26
N ASP A 189 28.16 -5.72 -17.54
CA ASP A 189 28.28 -6.01 -16.10
C ASP A 189 27.24 -5.19 -15.32
N ILE A 190 26.60 -5.80 -14.32
CA ILE A 190 25.58 -5.14 -13.49
C ILE A 190 26.12 -3.90 -12.79
N SER A 191 27.40 -3.86 -12.45
CA SER A 191 28.07 -2.72 -11.84
C SER A 191 28.20 -1.49 -12.75
N GLN A 192 27.89 -1.63 -14.05
CA GLN A 192 27.90 -0.55 -15.03
C GLN A 192 26.50 0.00 -15.34
N LEU A 193 25.43 -0.64 -14.84
CA LEU A 193 24.05 -0.24 -15.12
C LEU A 193 23.62 0.99 -14.31
N HIS A 194 24.26 2.14 -14.57
CA HIS A 194 24.10 3.37 -13.79
C HIS A 194 23.07 4.37 -14.36
N ASP A 195 22.62 4.20 -15.58
CA ASP A 195 21.81 5.16 -16.35
C ASP A 195 20.34 4.76 -16.53
N ILE A 196 19.95 3.59 -16.05
CA ILE A 196 18.58 3.09 -16.19
C ILE A 196 17.63 3.86 -15.27
N ARG A 197 16.60 4.48 -15.83
CA ARG A 197 15.56 5.17 -15.06
C ARG A 197 14.78 4.19 -14.18
N GLY A 198 14.35 4.65 -13.00
CA GLY A 198 13.62 3.81 -12.05
C GLY A 198 14.51 2.85 -11.26
N THR A 199 15.83 3.11 -11.22
CA THR A 199 16.78 2.30 -10.45
C THR A 199 17.54 3.10 -9.40
N CYS A 200 18.05 2.36 -8.41
CA CYS A 200 19.06 2.87 -7.47
C CYS A 200 20.25 1.93 -7.49
N TYR A 201 21.45 2.52 -7.44
CA TYR A 201 22.73 1.81 -7.36
C TYR A 201 23.66 2.47 -6.35
N SER A 202 24.79 1.88 -6.07
CA SER A 202 25.78 2.47 -5.17
C SER A 202 27.17 2.48 -5.78
N VAL A 203 27.90 3.59 -5.60
CA VAL A 203 29.28 3.78 -6.04
C VAL A 203 30.17 4.21 -4.87
N ASP A 204 31.48 4.18 -5.06
CA ASP A 204 32.39 4.86 -4.13
C ASP A 204 32.09 6.38 -4.15
N VAL A 205 32.26 7.06 -3.02
CA VAL A 205 32.00 8.51 -2.91
C VAL A 205 32.83 9.30 -3.94
N ARG A 206 34.02 8.83 -4.31
CA ARG A 206 34.90 9.48 -5.30
C ARG A 206 34.36 9.38 -6.74
N GLU A 207 33.48 8.41 -7.01
CA GLU A 207 32.86 8.17 -8.32
C GLU A 207 31.46 8.77 -8.42
N THR A 208 31.07 9.62 -7.46
CA THR A 208 29.73 10.21 -7.39
C THR A 208 29.45 11.09 -8.62
N PRO A 209 28.29 10.89 -9.31
CA PRO A 209 27.89 11.74 -10.42
C PRO A 209 27.79 13.23 -10.02
N TYR A 210 28.25 14.12 -10.87
CA TYR A 210 28.15 15.57 -10.63
C TYR A 210 26.70 16.08 -10.64
N VAL A 211 25.83 15.45 -11.42
CA VAL A 211 24.43 15.88 -11.58
C VAL A 211 23.55 15.38 -10.43
N GLY A 212 22.45 16.10 -10.19
CA GLY A 212 21.43 15.69 -9.23
C GLY A 212 21.38 16.53 -7.97
N VAL A 213 20.52 16.10 -7.04
CA VAL A 213 20.30 16.73 -5.73
C VAL A 213 20.85 15.80 -4.65
N GLU A 214 21.60 16.37 -3.71
CA GLU A 214 22.12 15.61 -2.59
C GLU A 214 21.21 15.71 -1.37
N CYS A 215 20.78 14.57 -0.86
CA CYS A 215 20.14 14.44 0.43
C CYS A 215 21.18 14.51 1.55
N PRO A 216 20.80 14.98 2.75
CA PRO A 216 21.62 14.79 3.94
C PRO A 216 22.05 13.33 4.09
N SER A 217 23.32 13.12 4.50
CA SER A 217 23.90 11.79 4.64
C SER A 217 23.14 10.92 5.63
N PHE A 218 23.35 9.60 5.56
CA PHE A 218 22.79 8.66 6.53
C PHE A 218 23.11 9.05 7.97
N GLU A 219 24.35 9.43 8.24
CA GLU A 219 24.81 9.86 9.56
C GLU A 219 24.07 11.13 10.02
N ASN A 220 23.90 12.10 9.12
CA ASN A 220 23.17 13.33 9.41
C ASN A 220 21.71 13.07 9.73
N VAL A 221 21.01 12.23 8.94
CA VAL A 221 19.60 11.93 9.19
C VAL A 221 19.37 11.05 10.43
N CYS A 222 20.38 10.28 10.86
CA CYS A 222 20.34 9.56 12.13
C CYS A 222 20.42 10.52 13.33
N ASN A 223 21.27 11.56 13.23
CA ASN A 223 21.60 12.44 14.34
C ASN A 223 20.72 13.70 14.40
N SER A 224 20.01 14.06 13.33
CA SER A 224 19.22 15.28 13.24
C SER A 224 17.83 15.03 12.64
N LYS A 225 16.79 15.29 13.45
CA LYS A 225 15.40 15.25 13.01
C LYS A 225 15.13 16.24 11.87
N LYS A 226 15.77 17.40 11.89
CA LYS A 226 15.66 18.42 10.83
C LYS A 226 16.24 17.91 9.51
N GLU A 227 17.43 17.30 9.55
CA GLU A 227 18.06 16.71 8.36
C GLU A 227 17.23 15.57 7.77
N TYR A 228 16.60 14.75 8.64
CA TYR A 228 15.66 13.73 8.17
C TYR A 228 14.45 14.36 7.46
N ALA A 229 13.89 15.44 7.98
CA ALA A 229 12.77 16.15 7.36
C ALA A 229 13.17 16.76 6.01
N VAL A 230 14.38 17.33 5.90
CA VAL A 230 14.94 17.83 4.63
C VAL A 230 15.08 16.69 3.61
N SER A 231 15.65 15.55 4.02
CA SER A 231 15.80 14.37 3.16
C SER A 231 14.45 13.86 2.65
N CYS A 232 13.45 13.76 3.54
CA CYS A 232 12.09 13.38 3.16
C CYS A 232 11.50 14.33 2.11
N ARG A 233 11.63 15.65 2.29
CA ARG A 233 11.13 16.64 1.33
C ARG A 233 11.77 16.46 -0.04
N ILE A 234 13.10 16.32 -0.12
CA ILE A 234 13.82 16.11 -1.38
C ILE A 234 13.28 14.86 -2.09
N GLN A 235 13.14 13.74 -1.38
CA GLN A 235 12.63 12.49 -1.94
C GLN A 235 11.22 12.65 -2.51
N GLN A 236 10.33 13.39 -1.82
CA GLN A 236 8.96 13.63 -2.29
C GLN A 236 8.91 14.60 -3.48
N ASP A 237 9.74 15.62 -3.49
CA ASP A 237 9.77 16.65 -4.52
C ASP A 237 10.35 16.13 -5.85
N GLU A 238 11.28 15.18 -5.79
CA GLU A 238 11.91 14.59 -6.96
C GLU A 238 11.25 13.26 -7.42
N GLN A 239 10.13 12.86 -6.78
CA GLN A 239 9.29 11.74 -7.25
C GLN A 239 8.41 12.17 -8.43
N ASP A 240 9.02 12.74 -9.44
CA ASP A 240 8.41 13.30 -10.65
C ASP A 240 8.97 12.61 -11.90
N PHE A 241 8.09 11.98 -12.67
CA PHE A 241 8.46 11.26 -13.88
C PHE A 241 9.09 12.15 -14.95
N PHE A 242 8.65 13.41 -15.06
CA PHE A 242 9.01 14.30 -16.16
C PHE A 242 10.14 15.27 -15.79
N ARG A 243 10.18 15.74 -14.54
CA ARG A 243 11.10 16.79 -14.09
C ARG A 243 11.91 16.43 -12.86
N GLY A 244 11.72 15.23 -12.32
CA GLY A 244 12.50 14.71 -11.20
C GLY A 244 13.99 14.65 -11.55
N LYS A 245 14.83 14.90 -10.56
CA LYS A 245 16.29 14.85 -10.67
C LYS A 245 16.82 13.57 -10.07
N VAL A 246 18.05 13.22 -10.44
CA VAL A 246 18.84 12.21 -9.73
C VAL A 246 19.00 12.65 -8.27
N ILE A 247 18.81 11.72 -7.34
CA ILE A 247 19.01 11.98 -5.90
C ILE A 247 20.21 11.17 -5.41
N LYS A 248 21.06 11.81 -4.62
CA LYS A 248 22.24 11.20 -4.02
C LYS A 248 22.14 11.24 -2.51
N GLN A 249 22.55 10.16 -1.83
CA GLN A 249 22.65 10.11 -0.38
C GLN A 249 23.89 9.35 0.05
N ARG A 250 24.76 10.01 0.80
CA ARG A 250 25.99 9.39 1.32
C ARG A 250 25.71 8.45 2.48
N HIS A 251 26.36 7.29 2.47
CA HIS A 251 26.37 6.28 3.52
C HIS A 251 27.83 5.85 3.79
N GLY A 252 28.49 6.50 4.73
CA GLY A 252 29.92 6.28 4.99
C GLY A 252 30.80 6.64 3.78
N ASN A 253 31.50 5.66 3.24
CA ASN A 253 32.34 5.79 2.04
C ASN A 253 31.64 5.44 0.72
N ARG A 254 30.36 5.10 0.78
CA ARG A 254 29.53 4.80 -0.40
C ARG A 254 28.50 5.89 -0.65
N MET A 255 28.22 6.14 -1.92
CA MET A 255 27.13 7.00 -2.37
C MET A 255 26.00 6.15 -2.95
N LEU A 256 24.82 6.24 -2.34
CA LEU A 256 23.58 5.80 -2.97
C LEU A 256 23.17 6.81 -4.04
N VAL A 257 22.90 6.35 -5.24
CA VAL A 257 22.38 7.17 -6.34
C VAL A 257 21.03 6.61 -6.77
N GLN A 258 20.00 7.43 -6.73
CA GLN A 258 18.70 7.13 -7.32
C GLN A 258 18.59 7.86 -8.65
N ASN A 259 18.42 7.12 -9.72
CA ASN A 259 18.06 7.69 -11.03
C ASN A 259 16.66 8.31 -11.00
N GLN A 260 16.34 9.10 -12.02
CA GLN A 260 14.98 9.62 -12.17
C GLN A 260 13.96 8.46 -12.21
N PRO A 261 12.74 8.69 -11.72
CA PRO A 261 11.68 7.68 -11.85
C PRO A 261 11.52 7.24 -13.32
N ALA A 262 11.21 5.96 -13.53
CA ALA A 262 10.90 5.43 -14.86
C ALA A 262 9.75 6.23 -15.47
N MET A 263 9.82 6.54 -16.77
CA MET A 263 8.71 7.20 -17.46
C MET A 263 7.45 6.34 -17.36
N PRO A 264 6.27 6.96 -17.18
CA PRO A 264 5.03 6.22 -17.23
C PRO A 264 4.92 5.44 -18.54
N ILE A 265 4.51 4.19 -18.47
CA ILE A 265 4.23 3.39 -19.67
C ILE A 265 3.01 3.97 -20.41
N SER A 266 2.98 3.85 -21.71
CA SER A 266 1.84 4.28 -22.52
C SER A 266 0.59 3.42 -22.25
N GLN A 267 -0.56 3.85 -22.78
CA GLN A 267 -1.79 3.06 -22.69
C GLN A 267 -1.64 1.72 -23.40
N ASP A 268 -1.03 1.71 -24.61
CA ASP A 268 -0.84 0.51 -25.40
C ASP A 268 0.09 -0.49 -24.68
N GLU A 269 1.22 -0.03 -24.15
CA GLU A 269 2.11 -0.89 -23.35
C GLU A 269 1.41 -1.44 -22.08
N LEU A 270 0.57 -0.62 -21.45
CA LEU A 270 -0.19 -1.07 -20.29
C LEU A 270 -1.22 -2.13 -20.69
N ASP A 271 -1.86 -1.97 -21.84
CA ASP A 271 -2.79 -2.96 -22.41
C ASP A 271 -2.07 -4.27 -22.74
N GLU A 272 -0.88 -4.21 -23.34
CA GLU A 272 -0.04 -5.38 -23.61
C GLU A 272 0.33 -6.11 -22.32
N VAL A 273 0.75 -5.40 -21.27
CA VAL A 273 1.07 -6.00 -19.96
C VAL A 273 -0.13 -6.75 -19.37
N TYR A 274 -1.33 -6.20 -19.48
CA TYR A 274 -2.54 -6.86 -18.93
C TYR A 274 -3.11 -7.94 -19.85
N ALA A 275 -2.69 -8.00 -21.12
CA ALA A 275 -3.05 -9.05 -22.07
C ALA A 275 -2.15 -10.30 -21.96
N LEU A 276 -1.06 -10.26 -21.19
CA LEU A 276 -0.17 -11.41 -20.99
C LEU A 276 -0.93 -12.63 -20.43
N PRO A 277 -0.45 -13.85 -20.68
CA PRO A 277 -1.19 -15.09 -20.41
C PRO A 277 -1.18 -15.48 -18.92
N TYR A 278 -1.73 -14.62 -18.06
CA TYR A 278 -1.88 -14.92 -16.63
C TYR A 278 -2.86 -16.06 -16.41
N MET A 279 -2.52 -16.97 -15.49
CA MET A 279 -3.41 -18.07 -15.07
C MET A 279 -4.58 -17.60 -14.20
N ARG A 280 -4.53 -16.39 -13.67
CA ARG A 280 -5.55 -15.73 -12.82
C ARG A 280 -5.93 -16.52 -11.58
N THR A 281 -4.99 -17.30 -11.08
CA THR A 281 -5.14 -18.11 -9.88
C THR A 281 -3.79 -18.39 -9.24
N TYR A 282 -3.78 -19.03 -8.08
CA TYR A 282 -2.58 -19.52 -7.43
C TYR A 282 -2.09 -20.83 -8.08
N HIS A 283 -0.81 -21.14 -7.89
CA HIS A 283 -0.22 -22.37 -8.40
C HIS A 283 -0.87 -23.61 -7.73
N PRO A 284 -1.21 -24.68 -8.47
CA PRO A 284 -1.95 -25.85 -7.95
C PRO A 284 -1.27 -26.58 -6.79
N CYS A 285 0.05 -26.42 -6.60
CA CYS A 285 0.74 -27.04 -5.47
C CYS A 285 0.19 -26.63 -4.09
N TYR A 286 -0.56 -25.51 -4.01
CA TYR A 286 -1.15 -25.00 -2.77
C TYR A 286 -2.58 -25.51 -2.48
N GLU A 287 -3.20 -26.27 -3.37
CA GLU A 287 -4.57 -26.77 -3.18
C GLU A 287 -4.72 -27.60 -1.90
N LYS A 288 -3.76 -28.48 -1.64
CA LYS A 288 -3.71 -29.29 -0.42
C LYS A 288 -3.58 -28.49 0.88
N ASP A 289 -3.11 -27.27 0.80
CA ASP A 289 -2.96 -26.34 1.93
C ASP A 289 -4.16 -25.38 2.08
N GLY A 290 -5.20 -25.52 1.22
CA GLY A 290 -6.38 -24.65 1.21
C GLY A 290 -6.25 -23.43 0.31
N GLY A 291 -5.32 -23.45 -0.66
CA GLY A 291 -5.10 -22.37 -1.61
C GLY A 291 -4.39 -21.16 -1.02
N VAL A 292 -4.51 -20.00 -1.68
CA VAL A 292 -3.94 -18.72 -1.24
C VAL A 292 -5.06 -17.70 -1.10
N PRO A 293 -5.46 -17.31 0.13
CA PRO A 293 -6.66 -16.50 0.36
C PRO A 293 -6.65 -15.14 -0.37
N GLY A 294 -5.48 -14.56 -0.60
CA GLY A 294 -5.33 -13.26 -1.28
C GLY A 294 -5.90 -13.22 -2.70
N ILE A 295 -6.13 -14.37 -3.35
CA ILE A 295 -6.73 -14.42 -4.69
C ILE A 295 -8.22 -14.03 -4.68
N GLU A 296 -8.94 -14.28 -3.58
CA GLU A 296 -10.38 -14.05 -3.50
C GLU A 296 -10.75 -12.58 -3.69
N GLU A 297 -9.89 -11.68 -3.25
CA GLU A 297 -10.11 -10.24 -3.38
C GLU A 297 -9.99 -9.74 -4.83
N VAL A 298 -9.18 -10.43 -5.66
CA VAL A 298 -8.81 -9.93 -7.00
C VAL A 298 -9.24 -10.81 -8.16
N ARG A 299 -9.60 -12.09 -7.93
CA ARG A 299 -9.88 -13.08 -8.97
C ARG A 299 -10.84 -12.58 -10.06
N PHE A 300 -11.89 -11.88 -9.68
CA PHE A 300 -12.88 -11.28 -10.58
C PHE A 300 -12.86 -9.75 -10.51
N SER A 301 -11.69 -9.18 -10.29
CA SER A 301 -11.47 -7.73 -10.27
C SER A 301 -10.56 -7.34 -11.42
N ILE A 302 -10.80 -6.17 -11.99
CA ILE A 302 -10.08 -5.61 -13.12
C ILE A 302 -9.41 -4.30 -12.67
N ALA A 303 -8.08 -4.27 -12.69
CA ALA A 303 -7.34 -3.04 -12.47
C ALA A 303 -7.28 -2.25 -13.79
N HIS A 304 -7.76 -1.00 -13.78
CA HIS A 304 -7.82 -0.19 -15.00
C HIS A 304 -6.86 1.00 -15.01
N ASN A 305 -6.26 1.34 -13.87
CA ASN A 305 -5.36 2.49 -13.76
C ASN A 305 -4.22 2.22 -12.77
N ARG A 306 -3.18 3.05 -12.86
CA ARG A 306 -2.05 3.13 -11.92
C ARG A 306 -1.78 4.58 -11.56
N GLY A 307 -1.11 4.81 -10.44
CA GLY A 307 -0.83 6.13 -9.91
C GLY A 307 -1.97 6.72 -9.09
N CYS A 308 -1.68 7.77 -8.31
CA CYS A 308 -2.69 8.45 -7.51
C CYS A 308 -2.29 9.91 -7.23
N PHE A 309 -2.94 10.88 -7.87
CA PHE A 309 -2.70 12.30 -7.60
C PHE A 309 -3.35 12.81 -6.31
N GLY A 310 -4.13 11.98 -5.62
CA GLY A 310 -4.60 12.28 -4.27
C GLY A 310 -3.45 12.51 -3.29
N ALA A 311 -2.37 11.73 -3.44
CA ALA A 311 -1.09 11.92 -2.75
C ALA A 311 -1.22 12.21 -1.24
N CYS A 312 -2.11 11.48 -0.54
CA CYS A 312 -2.29 11.61 0.91
C CYS A 312 -0.94 11.35 1.62
N ASN A 313 -0.63 12.15 2.63
CA ASN A 313 0.67 12.15 3.29
C ASN A 313 1.03 10.83 4.01
N PHE A 314 0.03 10.03 4.37
CA PHE A 314 0.21 8.73 5.03
C PHE A 314 0.28 7.55 4.05
N CYS A 315 -0.04 7.76 2.77
CA CYS A 315 -0.17 6.70 1.77
C CYS A 315 1.10 6.55 0.95
N SER A 316 1.60 5.32 0.84
CA SER A 316 2.81 5.01 0.07
C SER A 316 2.57 4.90 -1.44
N ILE A 317 1.33 4.83 -1.90
CA ILE A 317 1.00 4.63 -3.32
C ILE A 317 1.64 5.71 -4.20
N ALA A 318 1.50 6.98 -3.82
CA ALA A 318 2.08 8.06 -4.62
C ALA A 318 3.62 8.05 -4.63
N PHE A 319 4.26 7.53 -3.57
CA PHE A 319 5.71 7.39 -3.49
C PHE A 319 6.23 6.17 -4.27
N HIS A 320 5.39 5.14 -4.44
CA HIS A 320 5.70 3.93 -5.20
C HIS A 320 5.25 4.02 -6.67
N GLN A 321 3.97 4.31 -6.93
CA GLN A 321 3.39 4.33 -8.28
C GLN A 321 3.43 5.71 -8.95
N GLY A 322 3.74 6.78 -8.19
CA GLY A 322 3.71 8.15 -8.68
C GLY A 322 2.33 8.82 -8.61
N ARG A 323 2.32 10.10 -8.99
CA ARG A 323 1.12 10.96 -8.98
C ARG A 323 0.53 11.19 -10.38
N TYR A 324 1.13 10.64 -11.41
CA TYR A 324 0.61 10.64 -12.77
C TYR A 324 -0.26 9.40 -12.99
N ILE A 325 -1.42 9.59 -13.62
CA ILE A 325 -2.35 8.48 -13.87
C ILE A 325 -2.09 7.90 -15.24
N THR A 326 -1.79 6.60 -15.28
CA THR A 326 -1.79 5.79 -16.50
C THR A 326 -3.00 4.86 -16.50
N THR A 327 -3.62 4.66 -17.65
CA THR A 327 -4.87 3.89 -17.76
C THR A 327 -4.83 2.94 -18.93
N ARG A 328 -5.51 1.84 -18.77
CA ARG A 328 -5.80 0.89 -19.84
C ARG A 328 -6.90 1.44 -20.76
N SER A 329 -6.89 1.02 -22.00
CA SER A 329 -7.97 1.30 -22.93
C SER A 329 -9.28 0.63 -22.51
N LYS A 330 -10.40 1.16 -22.98
CA LYS A 330 -11.71 0.52 -22.82
C LYS A 330 -11.72 -0.89 -23.38
N GLU A 331 -11.11 -1.08 -24.56
CA GLU A 331 -11.03 -2.37 -25.24
C GLU A 331 -10.30 -3.42 -24.39
N SER A 332 -9.14 -3.09 -23.84
CA SER A 332 -8.37 -3.95 -22.95
C SER A 332 -9.19 -4.40 -21.73
N ILE A 333 -9.91 -3.47 -21.09
CA ILE A 333 -10.75 -3.78 -19.93
C ILE A 333 -11.93 -4.69 -20.30
N VAL A 334 -12.58 -4.40 -21.43
CA VAL A 334 -13.73 -5.20 -21.92
C VAL A 334 -13.28 -6.60 -22.32
N ASN A 335 -12.12 -6.75 -22.96
CA ASN A 335 -11.57 -8.06 -23.32
C ASN A 335 -11.22 -8.88 -22.09
N GLU A 336 -10.65 -8.27 -21.05
CA GLU A 336 -10.44 -8.94 -19.76
C GLU A 336 -11.77 -9.35 -19.11
N ALA A 337 -12.77 -8.48 -19.11
CA ALA A 337 -14.10 -8.83 -18.59
C ALA A 337 -14.72 -10.02 -19.34
N LYS A 338 -14.61 -10.07 -20.69
CA LYS A 338 -15.03 -11.23 -21.49
C LYS A 338 -14.28 -12.51 -21.07
N LEU A 339 -12.95 -12.42 -20.91
CA LEU A 339 -12.14 -13.54 -20.44
C LEU A 339 -12.62 -14.05 -19.07
N LEU A 340 -12.89 -13.16 -18.12
CA LEU A 340 -13.41 -13.56 -16.79
C LEU A 340 -14.73 -14.33 -16.89
N THR A 341 -15.60 -14.00 -17.87
CA THR A 341 -16.89 -14.74 -18.06
C THR A 341 -16.70 -16.18 -18.58
N THR A 342 -15.51 -16.56 -19.04
CA THR A 342 -15.18 -17.92 -19.48
C THR A 342 -14.63 -18.81 -18.37
N LEU A 343 -14.24 -18.22 -17.23
CA LEU A 343 -13.70 -18.99 -16.11
C LEU A 343 -14.79 -19.85 -15.47
N PRO A 344 -14.49 -21.12 -15.11
CA PRO A 344 -15.48 -22.09 -14.68
C PRO A 344 -16.21 -21.71 -13.39
N ASP A 345 -15.57 -20.92 -12.51
CA ASP A 345 -16.11 -20.46 -11.24
C ASP A 345 -16.74 -19.06 -11.31
N PHE A 346 -16.88 -18.46 -12.49
CA PHE A 346 -17.52 -17.16 -12.67
C PHE A 346 -19.03 -17.25 -12.45
N LYS A 347 -19.54 -16.53 -11.46
CA LYS A 347 -20.96 -16.53 -11.05
C LYS A 347 -21.77 -15.33 -11.59
N GLY A 348 -21.17 -14.55 -12.49
CA GLY A 348 -21.79 -13.36 -13.07
C GLY A 348 -21.46 -12.04 -12.36
N TYR A 349 -20.51 -12.04 -11.44
CA TYR A 349 -20.13 -10.86 -10.67
C TYR A 349 -18.72 -10.43 -10.96
N ILE A 350 -18.54 -9.22 -11.50
CA ILE A 350 -17.25 -8.53 -11.52
C ILE A 350 -17.17 -7.73 -10.23
N HIS A 351 -16.23 -8.09 -9.37
CA HIS A 351 -16.16 -7.59 -8.01
C HIS A 351 -15.64 -6.17 -7.94
N ASP A 352 -14.80 -5.76 -8.90
CA ASP A 352 -14.25 -4.43 -8.99
C ASP A 352 -13.78 -4.11 -10.40
N ILE A 353 -14.05 -2.91 -10.89
CA ILE A 353 -13.30 -2.28 -11.96
C ILE A 353 -12.65 -1.06 -11.32
N GLY A 354 -11.41 -1.22 -10.87
CA GLY A 354 -10.80 -0.27 -9.95
C GLY A 354 -9.29 -0.13 -10.11
N GLY A 355 -8.66 0.32 -9.04
CA GLY A 355 -7.23 0.57 -8.98
C GLY A 355 -6.83 1.27 -7.67
N PRO A 356 -5.69 1.98 -7.61
CA PRO A 356 -5.30 2.75 -6.43
C PRO A 356 -6.35 3.76 -5.97
N THR A 357 -7.12 4.28 -6.92
CA THR A 357 -8.32 5.08 -6.74
C THR A 357 -9.23 4.80 -7.92
N ALA A 358 -10.40 4.23 -7.68
CA ALA A 358 -11.26 3.69 -8.73
C ALA A 358 -11.69 4.72 -9.78
N ASN A 359 -11.99 5.92 -9.36
CA ASN A 359 -12.52 6.95 -10.26
C ASN A 359 -11.46 7.89 -10.86
N PHE A 360 -10.18 7.49 -10.89
CA PHE A 360 -9.14 8.23 -11.60
C PHE A 360 -8.85 7.59 -12.96
N ARG A 361 -9.19 8.31 -14.04
CA ARG A 361 -8.97 7.85 -15.42
C ARG A 361 -8.00 8.72 -16.22
N ARG A 362 -7.67 9.90 -15.71
CA ARG A 362 -6.84 10.90 -16.42
C ARG A 362 -5.84 11.55 -15.47
N PRO A 363 -4.75 12.13 -15.99
CA PRO A 363 -3.91 13.04 -15.23
C PRO A 363 -4.75 14.17 -14.60
N SER A 364 -4.32 14.66 -13.44
CA SER A 364 -5.07 15.69 -12.71
C SER A 364 -5.23 17.01 -13.48
N CYS A 365 -4.29 17.32 -14.36
CA CYS A 365 -4.32 18.49 -15.25
C CYS A 365 -3.35 18.32 -16.43
N ASP A 366 -3.51 19.11 -17.49
CA ASP A 366 -2.63 19.08 -18.68
C ASP A 366 -1.20 19.54 -18.43
N GLY A 367 -0.94 20.12 -17.27
CA GLY A 367 0.38 20.66 -16.98
C GLY A 367 1.38 19.65 -16.38
N GLN A 368 0.96 18.43 -16.06
CA GLN A 368 1.85 17.48 -15.42
C GLN A 368 3.02 17.06 -16.31
N GLU A 369 2.77 16.82 -17.59
CA GLU A 369 3.83 16.40 -18.54
C GLU A 369 4.82 17.54 -18.83
N SER A 370 4.31 18.75 -19.05
CA SER A 370 5.15 19.89 -19.46
C SER A 370 5.90 20.54 -18.29
N ARG A 371 5.29 20.59 -17.11
CA ARG A 371 5.80 21.31 -15.93
C ARG A 371 6.24 20.40 -14.78
N GLY A 372 5.89 19.12 -14.85
CA GLY A 372 6.07 18.18 -13.75
C GLY A 372 5.06 18.37 -12.62
N LEU A 373 5.35 17.76 -11.48
CA LEU A 373 4.53 17.81 -10.27
C LEU A 373 4.65 19.17 -9.57
N CYS A 374 3.55 19.63 -9.02
CA CYS A 374 3.55 20.79 -8.13
C CYS A 374 4.20 20.40 -6.79
N LYS A 375 5.44 20.90 -6.53
CA LYS A 375 6.17 20.64 -5.29
C LYS A 375 5.43 21.27 -4.10
N GLY A 376 5.29 20.52 -3.01
CA GLY A 376 4.61 20.97 -1.78
C GLY A 376 3.10 21.23 -1.92
N LYS A 377 2.47 20.88 -3.04
CA LYS A 377 1.02 21.10 -3.27
C LYS A 377 0.30 19.79 -3.61
N LYS A 378 -0.98 19.75 -3.26
CA LYS A 378 -1.91 18.65 -3.58
C LYS A 378 -2.95 19.09 -4.60
N CYS A 379 -3.44 18.16 -5.41
CA CYS A 379 -4.46 18.46 -6.41
C CYS A 379 -5.88 18.56 -5.80
N LEU A 380 -6.10 17.92 -4.64
CA LEU A 380 -7.42 17.79 -4.01
C LEU A 380 -7.46 18.27 -2.55
N ALA A 381 -6.37 18.81 -2.02
CA ALA A 381 -6.32 19.22 -0.62
C ALA A 381 -5.48 20.49 -0.39
N PRO A 382 -5.87 21.35 0.58
CA PRO A 382 -7.10 21.29 1.36
C PRO A 382 -8.35 21.55 0.52
N GLU A 383 -8.22 22.31 -0.57
CA GLU A 383 -9.23 22.63 -1.58
C GLU A 383 -8.79 22.10 -2.95
N PRO A 384 -9.74 21.76 -3.85
CA PRO A 384 -9.43 21.35 -5.21
C PRO A 384 -8.63 22.39 -5.97
N CYS A 385 -7.61 21.95 -6.71
CA CYS A 385 -6.81 22.84 -7.56
C CYS A 385 -7.69 23.44 -8.68
N PRO A 386 -7.63 24.77 -8.95
CA PRO A 386 -8.42 25.37 -10.03
C PRO A 386 -8.14 24.81 -11.44
N ARG A 387 -7.01 24.09 -11.61
CA ARG A 387 -6.64 23.43 -12.88
C ARG A 387 -7.04 21.95 -12.90
N LEU A 388 -7.68 21.44 -11.85
CA LEU A 388 -8.13 20.07 -11.78
C LEU A 388 -9.17 19.80 -12.87
N LYS A 389 -8.99 18.69 -13.56
CA LYS A 389 -9.97 18.19 -14.54
C LYS A 389 -10.67 16.98 -13.96
N ALA A 390 -11.94 17.15 -13.62
CA ALA A 390 -12.80 16.07 -13.15
C ALA A 390 -13.77 15.68 -14.28
N ASP A 391 -13.65 14.43 -14.71
CA ASP A 391 -14.46 13.87 -15.80
C ASP A 391 -14.54 12.35 -15.63
N HIS A 392 -15.74 11.82 -15.48
CA HIS A 392 -16.00 10.38 -15.32
C HIS A 392 -16.68 9.76 -16.54
N THR A 393 -16.83 10.49 -17.65
CA THR A 393 -17.55 10.02 -18.85
C THR A 393 -17.00 8.71 -19.40
N GLU A 394 -15.68 8.64 -19.59
CA GLU A 394 -15.01 7.42 -20.07
C GLU A 394 -15.16 6.25 -19.10
N TYR A 395 -15.03 6.51 -17.79
CA TYR A 395 -15.19 5.47 -16.78
C TYR A 395 -16.61 4.91 -16.75
N LEU A 396 -17.60 5.78 -16.85
CA LEU A 396 -19.01 5.42 -16.92
C LEU A 396 -19.30 4.58 -18.17
N ASP A 397 -18.75 4.95 -19.33
CA ASP A 397 -18.90 4.21 -20.57
C ASP A 397 -18.30 2.79 -20.49
N ILE A 398 -17.13 2.64 -19.87
CA ILE A 398 -16.52 1.32 -19.57
C ILE A 398 -17.46 0.47 -18.71
N LEU A 399 -17.97 1.04 -17.61
CA LEU A 399 -18.85 0.33 -16.67
C LEU A 399 -20.14 -0.13 -17.34
N ARG A 400 -20.76 0.74 -18.17
CA ARG A 400 -21.96 0.41 -18.96
C ARG A 400 -21.69 -0.72 -19.93
N THR A 401 -20.57 -0.66 -20.65
CA THR A 401 -20.19 -1.66 -21.63
C THR A 401 -19.94 -3.02 -20.97
N VAL A 402 -19.18 -3.06 -19.88
CA VAL A 402 -18.92 -4.32 -19.16
C VAL A 402 -20.20 -4.88 -18.54
N ARG A 403 -21.09 -4.04 -18.02
CA ARG A 403 -22.39 -4.45 -17.47
C ARG A 403 -23.32 -5.07 -18.51
N SER A 404 -23.17 -4.70 -19.77
CA SER A 404 -23.99 -5.22 -20.90
C SER A 404 -23.46 -6.55 -21.46
N LEU A 405 -22.30 -7.04 -21.02
CA LEU A 405 -21.72 -8.27 -21.51
C LEU A 405 -22.59 -9.49 -21.13
N PRO A 406 -22.72 -10.50 -22.03
CA PRO A 406 -23.37 -11.76 -21.69
C PRO A 406 -22.75 -12.40 -20.46
N LYS A 407 -23.58 -13.06 -19.63
CA LYS A 407 -23.21 -13.67 -18.34
C LYS A 407 -22.83 -12.70 -17.21
N VAL A 408 -22.63 -11.41 -17.47
CA VAL A 408 -22.40 -10.42 -16.41
C VAL A 408 -23.73 -9.98 -15.80
N LYS A 409 -23.93 -10.28 -14.54
CA LYS A 409 -25.12 -9.89 -13.76
C LYS A 409 -24.94 -8.55 -13.06
N LYS A 410 -23.74 -8.31 -12.50
CA LYS A 410 -23.39 -7.09 -11.75
C LYS A 410 -21.92 -6.75 -11.92
N VAL A 411 -21.65 -5.46 -11.95
CA VAL A 411 -20.30 -4.89 -11.90
C VAL A 411 -20.24 -3.95 -10.70
N PHE A 412 -19.34 -4.22 -9.76
CA PHE A 412 -19.18 -3.41 -8.56
C PHE A 412 -17.93 -2.55 -8.63
N ILE A 413 -17.89 -1.52 -7.79
CA ILE A 413 -16.73 -0.70 -7.49
C ILE A 413 -16.44 -0.89 -6.00
N ARG A 414 -15.35 -1.61 -5.66
CA ARG A 414 -14.92 -1.91 -4.29
C ARG A 414 -13.68 -1.16 -3.86
N SER A 415 -12.78 -0.87 -4.79
CA SER A 415 -11.64 0.02 -4.54
C SER A 415 -12.14 1.44 -4.24
N GLY A 416 -11.37 2.16 -3.42
CA GLY A 416 -11.81 3.44 -2.88
C GLY A 416 -12.13 4.48 -3.94
N ILE A 417 -13.25 5.18 -3.77
CA ILE A 417 -13.63 6.35 -4.57
C ILE A 417 -13.13 7.62 -3.87
N ARG A 418 -12.50 8.49 -4.62
CA ARG A 418 -12.25 9.88 -4.19
C ARG A 418 -13.53 10.68 -4.37
N TYR A 419 -14.27 10.78 -3.28
CA TYR A 419 -15.56 11.48 -3.23
C TYR A 419 -15.41 12.98 -3.47
N ASP A 420 -14.31 13.57 -3.05
CA ASP A 420 -13.93 14.95 -3.30
C ASP A 420 -13.70 15.22 -4.80
N TYR A 421 -13.02 14.32 -5.51
CA TYR A 421 -12.87 14.40 -6.97
C TYR A 421 -14.20 14.22 -7.70
N LEU A 422 -15.05 13.31 -7.20
CA LEU A 422 -16.39 13.09 -7.77
C LEU A 422 -17.29 14.34 -7.65
N LEU A 423 -17.12 15.12 -6.58
CA LEU A 423 -17.87 16.37 -6.38
C LEU A 423 -17.48 17.51 -7.33
N GLU A 424 -16.29 17.42 -7.94
CA GLU A 424 -15.79 18.41 -8.90
C GLU A 424 -16.27 18.13 -10.34
N ASP A 425 -16.84 16.95 -10.59
CA ASP A 425 -17.47 16.67 -11.88
C ASP A 425 -18.78 17.43 -12.01
N LYS A 426 -18.94 18.13 -13.13
CA LYS A 426 -20.16 18.89 -13.45
C LYS A 426 -21.30 17.99 -13.91
N ASP A 427 -20.96 16.80 -14.44
CA ASP A 427 -21.94 15.79 -14.84
C ASP A 427 -22.17 14.77 -13.73
N ASP A 428 -23.40 14.71 -13.25
CA ASP A 428 -23.81 13.79 -12.19
C ASP A 428 -24.14 12.37 -12.68
N SER A 429 -24.00 12.09 -13.97
CA SER A 429 -24.39 10.80 -14.55
C SER A 429 -23.64 9.63 -13.91
N PHE A 430 -22.32 9.77 -13.73
CA PHE A 430 -21.54 8.74 -13.05
C PHE A 430 -21.99 8.56 -11.59
N PHE A 431 -22.24 9.65 -10.85
CA PHE A 431 -22.67 9.55 -9.46
C PHE A 431 -24.02 8.82 -9.32
N ARG A 432 -24.99 9.12 -10.20
CA ARG A 432 -26.29 8.44 -10.21
C ARG A 432 -26.14 6.96 -10.52
N GLU A 433 -25.38 6.60 -11.57
CA GLU A 433 -25.20 5.20 -11.94
C GLU A 433 -24.34 4.43 -10.94
N LEU A 434 -23.38 5.08 -10.28
CA LEU A 434 -22.67 4.49 -9.15
C LEU A 434 -23.66 3.96 -8.11
N VAL A 435 -24.58 4.80 -7.65
CA VAL A 435 -25.61 4.44 -6.67
C VAL A 435 -26.57 3.40 -7.25
N ALA A 436 -27.02 3.59 -8.49
CA ALA A 436 -28.02 2.73 -9.13
C ALA A 436 -27.48 1.32 -9.43
N HIS A 437 -26.20 1.16 -9.79
CA HIS A 437 -25.72 -0.08 -10.39
C HIS A 437 -24.45 -0.69 -9.77
N HIS A 438 -23.58 0.13 -9.14
CA HIS A 438 -22.21 -0.29 -8.84
C HIS A 438 -21.88 -0.43 -7.35
N VAL A 439 -22.84 -0.12 -6.47
CA VAL A 439 -22.72 -0.30 -5.01
C VAL A 439 -23.47 -1.56 -4.59
N SER A 440 -22.79 -2.45 -3.86
CA SER A 440 -23.34 -3.75 -3.39
C SER A 440 -24.05 -3.67 -2.02
N GLY A 441 -24.60 -2.48 -1.64
CA GLY A 441 -25.18 -2.22 -0.34
C GLY A 441 -24.32 -1.32 0.56
N GLN A 442 -23.01 -1.37 0.43
CA GLN A 442 -22.09 -0.52 1.18
C GLN A 442 -21.08 0.13 0.24
N LEU A 443 -20.89 1.44 0.37
CA LEU A 443 -19.81 2.18 -0.28
C LEU A 443 -18.79 2.62 0.76
N LYS A 444 -17.56 2.15 0.59
CA LYS A 444 -16.43 2.53 1.44
C LYS A 444 -15.83 3.84 0.96
N VAL A 445 -15.71 4.81 1.85
CA VAL A 445 -15.10 6.12 1.59
C VAL A 445 -14.17 6.50 2.72
N ALA A 446 -13.15 7.30 2.44
CA ALA A 446 -12.07 7.55 3.38
C ALA A 446 -11.97 9.05 3.76
N PRO A 447 -12.87 9.58 4.62
CA PRO A 447 -12.70 10.93 5.19
C PRO A 447 -11.51 11.02 6.15
N GLU A 448 -11.12 9.92 6.80
CA GLU A 448 -10.01 9.71 7.73
C GLU A 448 -10.17 10.43 9.08
N HIS A 449 -10.57 11.70 9.09
CA HIS A 449 -10.77 12.53 10.29
C HIS A 449 -11.81 13.64 10.02
N CYS A 450 -12.18 14.41 11.07
CA CYS A 450 -13.06 15.57 10.91
C CYS A 450 -12.36 16.90 11.20
N SER A 451 -11.27 16.89 11.97
CA SER A 451 -10.54 18.11 12.32
C SER A 451 -9.71 18.62 11.13
N ALA A 452 -9.88 19.89 10.76
CA ALA A 452 -9.12 20.54 9.70
C ALA A 452 -7.61 20.47 9.95
N VAL A 453 -7.17 20.65 11.19
CA VAL A 453 -5.75 20.59 11.57
C VAL A 453 -5.13 19.22 11.25
N VAL A 454 -5.87 18.14 11.51
CA VAL A 454 -5.40 16.77 11.23
C VAL A 454 -5.48 16.47 9.74
N LEU A 455 -6.57 16.88 9.08
CA LEU A 455 -6.77 16.67 7.63
C LEU A 455 -5.72 17.39 6.80
N ASP A 456 -5.29 18.60 7.19
CA ASP A 456 -4.18 19.30 6.56
C ASP A 456 -2.87 18.48 6.66
N LYS A 457 -2.59 17.89 7.83
CA LYS A 457 -1.42 17.02 8.00
C LYS A 457 -1.54 15.69 7.26
N MET A 458 -2.75 15.21 7.03
CA MET A 458 -3.03 14.05 6.18
C MET A 458 -2.93 14.37 4.68
N GLY A 459 -3.00 15.64 4.27
CA GLY A 459 -3.15 16.05 2.87
C GLY A 459 -4.48 15.60 2.29
N LYS A 460 -5.56 15.77 3.07
CA LYS A 460 -6.94 15.41 2.73
C LYS A 460 -7.82 16.68 2.67
N PRO A 461 -8.92 16.66 1.90
CA PRO A 461 -9.91 17.74 1.94
C PRO A 461 -10.55 17.85 3.32
N HIS A 462 -11.03 19.03 3.66
CA HIS A 462 -11.76 19.24 4.90
C HIS A 462 -13.08 18.47 4.91
N ILE A 463 -13.63 18.25 6.12
CA ILE A 463 -14.78 17.35 6.36
C ILE A 463 -16.06 17.79 5.63
N GLU A 464 -16.18 19.07 5.26
CA GLU A 464 -17.30 19.63 4.52
C GLU A 464 -17.50 18.94 3.17
N ALA A 465 -16.41 18.53 2.49
CA ALA A 465 -16.49 17.75 1.26
C ALA A 465 -17.18 16.39 1.50
N TYR A 466 -16.84 15.70 2.59
CA TYR A 466 -17.52 14.45 2.95
C TYR A 466 -19.00 14.67 3.30
N ILE A 467 -19.32 15.72 4.04
CA ILE A 467 -20.70 16.03 4.40
C ILE A 467 -21.53 16.34 3.13
N LYS A 468 -20.98 17.12 2.19
CA LYS A 468 -21.63 17.42 0.89
C LYS A 468 -21.85 16.14 0.09
N PHE A 469 -20.82 15.29 -0.01
CA PHE A 469 -20.91 14.00 -0.69
C PHE A 469 -21.98 13.10 -0.06
N SER A 470 -21.97 12.94 1.27
CA SER A 470 -22.93 12.08 1.99
C SER A 470 -24.38 12.50 1.74
N LYS A 471 -24.68 13.81 1.82
CA LYS A 471 -26.02 14.33 1.53
C LYS A 471 -26.47 13.99 0.12
N LYS A 472 -25.58 14.17 -0.87
CA LYS A 472 -25.87 13.88 -2.27
C LYS A 472 -26.04 12.38 -2.51
N TYR A 473 -25.19 11.54 -1.90
CA TYR A 473 -25.26 10.08 -1.97
C TYR A 473 -26.62 9.57 -1.45
N PHE A 474 -27.04 9.96 -0.25
CA PHE A 474 -28.30 9.51 0.31
C PHE A 474 -29.52 10.05 -0.45
N SER A 475 -29.43 11.26 -1.02
CA SER A 475 -30.48 11.76 -1.91
C SER A 475 -30.67 10.88 -3.15
N TYR A 476 -29.58 10.40 -3.77
CA TYR A 476 -29.68 9.49 -4.90
C TYR A 476 -30.11 8.08 -4.47
N THR A 477 -29.62 7.56 -3.36
CA THR A 477 -30.03 6.27 -2.80
C THR A 477 -31.53 6.23 -2.56
N GLN A 478 -32.09 7.31 -2.00
CA GLN A 478 -33.54 7.43 -1.76
C GLN A 478 -34.33 7.49 -3.08
N LYS A 479 -33.86 8.24 -4.09
CA LYS A 479 -34.52 8.31 -5.41
C LYS A 479 -34.54 6.96 -6.12
N GLU A 480 -33.47 6.16 -5.94
CA GLU A 480 -33.37 4.81 -6.51
C GLU A 480 -34.11 3.74 -5.69
N GLY A 481 -34.74 4.12 -4.57
CA GLY A 481 -35.46 3.19 -3.68
C GLY A 481 -34.57 2.09 -3.09
N LYS A 482 -33.28 2.40 -2.84
CA LYS A 482 -32.28 1.44 -2.37
C LYS A 482 -31.92 1.63 -0.91
N GLU A 483 -31.63 0.53 -0.26
CA GLU A 483 -31.06 0.53 1.08
C GLU A 483 -29.53 0.35 0.98
N GLN A 484 -28.82 1.48 1.02
CA GLN A 484 -27.35 1.51 0.90
C GLN A 484 -26.74 2.37 2.00
N TYR A 485 -25.53 1.99 2.42
CA TYR A 485 -24.82 2.62 3.53
C TYR A 485 -23.47 3.16 3.10
N LEU A 486 -23.02 4.26 3.72
CA LEU A 486 -21.65 4.74 3.65
C LEU A 486 -20.86 4.16 4.83
N VAL A 487 -19.70 3.59 4.54
CA VAL A 487 -18.76 3.08 5.55
C VAL A 487 -17.52 3.98 5.53
N PRO A 488 -17.43 4.96 6.44
CA PRO A 488 -16.27 5.84 6.51
C PRO A 488 -15.07 5.12 7.13
N TYR A 489 -13.95 5.13 6.44
CA TYR A 489 -12.66 4.79 7.02
C TYR A 489 -12.15 5.98 7.85
N LEU A 490 -11.71 5.68 9.07
CA LEU A 490 -11.25 6.66 10.05
C LEU A 490 -9.94 6.20 10.66
N MET A 491 -9.07 7.17 10.92
CA MET A 491 -7.73 6.92 11.43
C MET A 491 -7.51 7.68 12.74
N SER A 492 -7.08 6.98 13.78
CA SER A 492 -6.65 7.58 15.05
C SER A 492 -5.14 7.80 15.07
N SER A 493 -4.69 8.69 15.94
CA SER A 493 -3.28 8.91 16.28
C SER A 493 -2.37 9.30 15.09
N HIS A 494 -2.95 9.89 14.03
CA HIS A 494 -2.15 10.51 12.97
C HIS A 494 -1.39 11.73 13.52
N PRO A 495 -0.16 12.03 13.03
CA PRO A 495 0.51 13.29 13.38
C PRO A 495 -0.41 14.51 13.25
N GLY A 496 -0.45 15.35 14.26
CA GLY A 496 -1.38 16.47 14.41
C GLY A 496 -2.64 16.16 15.23
N SER A 497 -2.94 14.89 15.54
CA SER A 497 -4.10 14.51 16.36
C SER A 497 -3.72 14.43 17.84
N THR A 498 -4.18 15.39 18.62
CA THR A 498 -4.16 15.36 20.09
C THR A 498 -5.45 14.71 20.62
N LEU A 499 -5.58 14.58 21.94
CA LEU A 499 -6.84 14.16 22.55
C LEU A 499 -8.01 15.10 22.24
N LYS A 500 -7.74 16.40 22.01
CA LYS A 500 -8.76 17.39 21.64
C LYS A 500 -9.38 17.05 20.29
N GLU A 501 -8.57 16.83 19.26
CA GLU A 501 -9.03 16.46 17.92
C GLU A 501 -9.68 15.07 17.91
N ALA A 502 -9.20 14.14 18.74
CA ALA A 502 -9.83 12.82 18.89
C ALA A 502 -11.23 12.91 19.52
N VAL A 503 -11.44 13.81 20.50
CA VAL A 503 -12.77 14.10 21.09
C VAL A 503 -13.68 14.77 20.05
N GLU A 504 -13.15 15.71 19.25
CA GLU A 504 -13.88 16.34 18.15
C GLU A 504 -14.41 15.28 17.17
N LEU A 505 -13.57 14.31 16.80
CA LEU A 505 -13.96 13.20 15.92
C LEU A 505 -15.05 12.31 16.56
N ALA A 506 -14.93 11.99 17.84
CA ALA A 506 -15.96 11.22 18.56
C ALA A 506 -17.33 11.95 18.57
N LEU A 507 -17.32 13.27 18.79
CA LEU A 507 -18.53 14.10 18.75
C LEU A 507 -19.12 14.18 17.33
N PHE A 508 -18.26 14.30 16.33
CA PHE A 508 -18.70 14.26 14.92
C PHE A 508 -19.40 12.94 14.60
N LEU A 509 -18.80 11.80 14.94
CA LEU A 509 -19.40 10.48 14.73
C LEU A 509 -20.73 10.33 15.45
N LYS A 510 -20.82 10.82 16.67
CA LYS A 510 -22.09 10.84 17.41
C LYS A 510 -23.15 11.66 16.69
N LYS A 511 -22.80 12.87 16.22
CA LYS A 511 -23.70 13.78 15.51
C LYS A 511 -24.26 13.15 14.22
N ILE A 512 -23.43 12.42 13.46
CA ILE A 512 -23.86 11.77 12.21
C ILE A 512 -24.42 10.37 12.42
N GLY A 513 -24.48 9.85 13.67
CA GLY A 513 -25.06 8.55 13.99
C GLY A 513 -24.22 7.34 13.58
N ILE A 514 -22.93 7.53 13.26
CA ILE A 514 -22.06 6.43 12.82
C ILE A 514 -21.34 5.81 14.00
N ARG A 515 -21.34 4.47 14.04
CA ARG A 515 -20.63 3.66 15.05
C ARG A 515 -19.64 2.74 14.34
N PRO A 516 -18.39 3.16 14.13
CA PRO A 516 -17.42 2.37 13.39
C PRO A 516 -17.04 1.09 14.16
N GLU A 517 -17.22 -0.07 13.52
CA GLU A 517 -16.82 -1.36 14.07
C GLU A 517 -15.30 -1.56 13.96
N GLN A 518 -14.73 -1.13 12.83
CA GLN A 518 -13.30 -1.17 12.56
C GLN A 518 -12.72 0.24 12.57
N VAL A 519 -11.64 0.41 13.30
CA VAL A 519 -10.86 1.65 13.35
C VAL A 519 -9.39 1.32 13.14
N GLN A 520 -8.69 2.21 12.44
CA GLN A 520 -7.27 2.07 12.18
C GLN A 520 -6.49 3.11 12.96
N ASP A 521 -5.39 2.68 13.59
CA ASP A 521 -4.39 3.62 14.06
C ASP A 521 -3.47 4.00 12.89
N PHE A 522 -2.92 5.20 12.93
CA PHE A 522 -1.90 5.61 11.98
C PHE A 522 -0.75 4.59 11.96
N TYR A 523 -0.41 4.11 10.77
CA TYR A 523 0.63 3.11 10.53
C TYR A 523 1.86 3.78 9.91
N PRO A 524 2.98 3.91 10.64
CA PRO A 524 4.19 4.56 10.13
C PRO A 524 4.84 3.75 9.00
N THR A 525 4.43 3.99 7.76
CA THR A 525 4.97 3.34 6.57
C THR A 525 6.20 4.11 6.06
N PRO A 526 7.35 3.45 5.83
CA PRO A 526 8.55 4.11 5.31
C PRO A 526 8.28 4.90 4.02
N GLY A 527 9.02 5.99 3.80
CA GLY A 527 8.92 6.83 2.62
C GLY A 527 7.69 7.76 2.57
N THR A 528 6.80 7.75 3.57
CA THR A 528 5.64 8.64 3.62
C THR A 528 5.91 9.92 4.40
N VAL A 529 5.27 11.03 4.01
CA VAL A 529 5.36 12.33 4.69
C VAL A 529 4.87 12.23 6.14
N SER A 530 3.78 11.48 6.38
CA SER A 530 3.25 11.30 7.73
C SER A 530 4.21 10.51 8.63
N THR A 531 4.96 9.57 8.10
CA THR A 531 6.00 8.87 8.86
C THR A 531 7.19 9.78 9.18
N CYS A 532 7.54 10.68 8.26
CA CYS A 532 8.50 11.74 8.55
C CYS A 532 8.04 12.60 9.72
N MET A 533 6.80 13.11 9.70
CA MET A 533 6.23 13.87 10.81
C MET A 533 6.20 13.05 12.11
N TYR A 534 5.82 11.78 12.03
CA TYR A 534 5.76 10.88 13.20
C TYR A 534 7.14 10.70 13.86
N TYR A 535 8.18 10.49 13.04
CA TYR A 535 9.54 10.30 13.57
C TYR A 535 10.15 11.60 14.06
N THR A 536 10.03 12.68 13.29
CA THR A 536 10.75 13.94 13.54
C THR A 536 10.01 14.89 14.47
N GLY A 537 8.68 14.86 14.49
CA GLY A 537 7.85 15.92 15.07
C GLY A 537 7.84 17.20 14.23
N LEU A 538 8.27 17.16 12.98
CA LEU A 538 8.35 18.30 12.07
C LEU A 538 7.59 18.03 10.78
N ASP A 539 6.92 19.04 10.26
CA ASP A 539 6.36 19.03 8.93
C ASP A 539 7.49 19.32 7.91
N PRO A 540 7.82 18.38 6.97
CA PRO A 540 8.98 18.52 6.11
C PRO A 540 8.90 19.70 5.13
N TYR A 541 7.71 20.25 4.86
CA TYR A 541 7.54 21.39 3.96
C TYR A 541 7.63 22.73 4.66
N THR A 542 7.11 22.83 5.88
CA THR A 542 7.07 24.09 6.64
C THR A 542 8.12 24.18 7.75
N MET A 543 8.72 23.05 8.12
CA MET A 543 9.63 22.89 9.26
C MET A 543 9.01 23.29 10.62
N LYS A 544 7.69 23.43 10.67
CA LYS A 544 6.95 23.68 11.92
C LYS A 544 6.76 22.39 12.70
N GLU A 545 6.71 22.52 14.01
CA GLU A 545 6.43 21.41 14.89
C GLU A 545 5.04 20.81 14.65
N VAL A 546 4.96 19.50 14.78
CA VAL A 546 3.74 18.71 14.66
C VAL A 546 3.62 17.80 15.87
N TYR A 547 2.50 17.88 16.55
CA TYR A 547 2.21 16.99 17.67
C TYR A 547 2.16 15.52 17.19
N VAL A 548 2.72 14.61 17.98
CA VAL A 548 2.72 13.17 17.72
C VAL A 548 2.39 12.39 18.98
N ALA A 549 1.29 11.66 18.97
CA ALA A 549 0.95 10.70 20.02
C ALA A 549 1.89 9.49 19.96
N LYS A 550 2.97 9.49 20.76
CA LYS A 550 3.94 8.37 20.82
C LYS A 550 3.61 7.37 21.92
N ASP A 551 3.02 7.84 23.02
CA ASP A 551 2.64 7.00 24.15
C ASP A 551 1.57 5.96 23.72
N PRO A 552 1.82 4.63 23.91
CA PRO A 552 0.84 3.60 23.59
C PRO A 552 -0.49 3.75 24.31
N HIS A 553 -0.50 4.29 25.53
CA HIS A 553 -1.71 4.53 26.30
C HIS A 553 -2.54 5.66 25.71
N GLU A 554 -1.89 6.74 25.27
CA GLU A 554 -2.58 7.83 24.56
C GLU A 554 -3.17 7.35 23.23
N LYS A 555 -2.42 6.55 22.45
CA LYS A 555 -2.97 5.93 21.23
C LYS A 555 -4.20 5.08 21.53
N ALA A 556 -4.16 4.30 22.61
CA ALA A 556 -5.31 3.51 23.04
C ALA A 556 -6.51 4.39 23.41
N MET A 557 -6.29 5.53 24.06
CA MET A 557 -7.34 6.51 24.38
C MET A 557 -7.93 7.13 23.11
N GLN A 558 -7.11 7.57 22.15
CA GLN A 558 -7.59 8.13 20.88
C GLN A 558 -8.42 7.10 20.10
N ARG A 559 -7.98 5.85 20.04
CA ARG A 559 -8.74 4.75 19.40
C ARG A 559 -10.04 4.45 20.15
N ALA A 560 -10.02 4.45 21.49
CA ALA A 560 -11.22 4.23 22.30
C ALA A 560 -12.29 5.30 22.07
N LEU A 561 -11.90 6.56 21.83
CA LEU A 561 -12.81 7.65 21.48
C LEU A 561 -13.54 7.40 20.17
N LEU A 562 -12.91 6.78 19.14
CA LEU A 562 -13.59 6.39 17.91
C LEU A 562 -14.69 5.33 18.14
N GLN A 563 -14.52 4.51 19.17
CA GLN A 563 -15.48 3.47 19.57
C GLN A 563 -16.05 3.74 20.97
N TYR A 564 -16.37 5.00 21.26
CA TYR A 564 -16.85 5.47 22.58
C TYR A 564 -18.10 4.74 23.07
N PHE A 565 -18.91 4.23 22.14
CA PHE A 565 -20.14 3.49 22.42
C PHE A 565 -19.88 2.05 22.93
N ASN A 566 -18.65 1.52 22.78
CA ASN A 566 -18.31 0.17 23.23
C ASN A 566 -18.07 0.20 24.74
N PRO A 567 -18.83 -0.56 25.56
CA PRO A 567 -18.67 -0.59 27.01
C PRO A 567 -17.25 -0.95 27.49
N LYS A 568 -16.51 -1.77 26.69
CA LYS A 568 -15.13 -2.15 27.01
C LYS A 568 -14.16 -0.97 26.99
N ASN A 569 -14.50 0.08 26.25
CA ASN A 569 -13.68 1.29 26.13
C ASN A 569 -14.03 2.36 27.18
N ALA A 570 -15.06 2.17 27.99
CA ALA A 570 -15.63 3.21 28.84
C ALA A 570 -14.61 3.87 29.80
N ASP A 571 -13.67 3.11 30.37
CA ASP A 571 -12.65 3.65 31.27
C ASP A 571 -11.64 4.51 30.52
N LEU A 572 -11.13 4.04 29.38
CA LEU A 572 -10.22 4.81 28.52
C LEU A 572 -10.89 6.09 27.99
N VAL A 573 -12.17 6.02 27.60
CA VAL A 573 -12.93 7.20 27.16
C VAL A 573 -13.08 8.22 28.30
N ARG A 574 -13.41 7.79 29.51
CA ARG A 574 -13.48 8.71 30.68
C ARG A 574 -12.13 9.36 30.96
N GLU A 575 -11.05 8.59 30.92
CA GLU A 575 -9.71 9.12 31.11
C GLU A 575 -9.34 10.12 30.02
N ALA A 576 -9.56 9.78 28.75
CA ALA A 576 -9.31 10.66 27.61
C ALA A 576 -10.06 11.98 27.72
N LEU A 577 -11.34 11.94 28.10
CA LEU A 577 -12.18 13.13 28.29
C LEU A 577 -11.68 14.00 29.46
N LYS A 578 -11.26 13.39 30.56
CA LYS A 578 -10.67 14.12 31.72
C LYS A 578 -9.36 14.80 31.31
N ARG A 579 -8.45 14.09 30.61
CA ARG A 579 -7.18 14.65 30.12
C ARG A 579 -7.40 15.76 29.10
N ALA A 580 -8.44 15.65 28.27
CA ALA A 580 -8.82 16.69 27.31
C ALA A 580 -9.61 17.86 27.94
N GLY A 581 -9.85 17.86 29.25
CA GLY A 581 -10.63 18.89 29.93
C GLY A 581 -12.14 18.89 29.61
N ARG A 582 -12.66 17.78 29.06
CA ARG A 582 -14.05 17.65 28.59
C ARG A 582 -14.90 16.82 29.54
N HIS A 583 -14.90 17.25 30.82
CA HIS A 583 -15.73 16.64 31.86
C HIS A 583 -17.23 16.71 31.57
N ASP A 584 -17.67 17.71 30.79
CA ASP A 584 -19.02 17.92 30.29
C ASP A 584 -19.56 16.76 29.46
N LEU A 585 -18.69 15.93 28.91
CA LEU A 585 -19.04 14.76 28.08
C LEU A 585 -19.14 13.45 28.88
N ILE A 586 -18.97 13.51 30.20
CA ILE A 586 -19.14 12.37 31.10
C ILE A 586 -20.45 12.57 31.87
N GLY A 587 -21.47 11.77 31.58
CA GLY A 587 -22.79 11.95 32.22
C GLY A 587 -23.85 11.04 31.61
N ASN A 588 -25.12 11.29 31.95
CA ASN A 588 -26.27 10.52 31.48
C ASN A 588 -27.08 11.21 30.38
N SER A 589 -26.73 12.46 30.04
CA SER A 589 -27.44 13.20 29.00
C SER A 589 -27.02 12.73 27.60
N ASP A 590 -27.89 12.98 26.62
CA ASP A 590 -27.61 12.63 25.22
C ASP A 590 -26.39 13.34 24.62
N LYS A 591 -25.91 14.40 25.23
CA LYS A 591 -24.66 15.07 24.84
C LYS A 591 -23.41 14.30 25.25
N CYS A 592 -23.48 13.46 26.29
CA CYS A 592 -22.34 12.74 26.85
C CYS A 592 -21.91 11.58 25.97
N LEU A 593 -20.59 11.32 25.90
CA LEU A 593 -20.01 10.18 25.20
C LEU A 593 -19.99 8.91 26.07
N VAL A 594 -19.87 9.07 27.38
CA VAL A 594 -19.76 7.95 28.33
C VAL A 594 -20.44 8.28 29.66
N ARG A 595 -21.00 7.26 30.30
CA ARG A 595 -21.58 7.40 31.64
C ARG A 595 -20.48 7.56 32.71
N PRO A 596 -20.79 8.17 33.85
CA PRO A 596 -19.89 8.19 35.00
C PRO A 596 -19.48 6.77 35.41
N ALA A 597 -18.30 6.62 36.03
CA ALA A 597 -17.94 5.35 36.65
C ALA A 597 -19.03 5.00 37.69
N ARG A 598 -19.50 3.77 37.69
CA ARG A 598 -20.33 3.32 38.81
C ARG A 598 -19.52 3.49 40.08
N GLY A 599 -19.99 4.29 41.05
CA GLY A 599 -19.36 4.45 42.35
C GLY A 599 -19.06 3.06 42.88
N GLY A 600 -17.82 2.82 43.29
CA GLY A 600 -17.40 1.55 43.84
C GLY A 600 -18.34 1.16 44.97
N SER A 601 -19.15 0.13 44.77
CA SER A 601 -19.82 -0.54 45.86
C SER A 601 -18.70 -1.00 46.80
N GLN A 602 -18.71 -0.51 48.02
CA GLN A 602 -17.87 -1.01 49.10
C GLN A 602 -17.76 -2.53 48.94
N GLN A 603 -16.54 -3.02 48.85
CA GLN A 603 -16.27 -4.46 48.94
C GLN A 603 -16.94 -4.97 50.21
N ARG A 604 -18.00 -5.76 50.05
CA ARG A 604 -18.50 -6.57 51.16
C ARG A 604 -17.35 -7.48 51.56
N PRO A 605 -17.05 -7.56 52.90
CA PRO A 605 -16.03 -8.48 53.38
C PRO A 605 -16.39 -9.89 52.91
N THR A 606 -15.50 -10.54 52.22
CA THR A 606 -15.64 -11.95 51.82
C THR A 606 -15.68 -12.79 53.11
N ALA A 607 -16.83 -13.35 53.40
CA ALA A 607 -16.97 -14.35 54.45
C ALA A 607 -16.03 -15.54 54.13
N ASN A 608 -15.22 -15.90 55.13
CA ASN A 608 -14.31 -17.04 55.12
C ASN A 608 -15.01 -18.32 54.61
N LYS A 609 -14.62 -18.80 53.42
CA LYS A 609 -14.94 -20.15 53.01
C LYS A 609 -13.91 -21.11 53.56
N LYS A 610 -14.37 -21.99 54.46
CA LYS A 610 -13.61 -23.14 54.97
C LYS A 610 -13.14 -24.04 53.80
N PRO A 611 -11.98 -24.67 53.90
CA PRO A 611 -11.46 -25.52 52.82
C PRO A 611 -12.27 -26.85 52.76
N TYR A 612 -12.80 -27.16 51.58
CA TYR A 612 -13.42 -28.46 51.28
C TYR A 612 -12.32 -29.50 51.03
N GLY A 613 -12.44 -30.62 51.76
CA GLY A 613 -11.50 -31.73 51.74
C GLY A 613 -11.44 -32.48 50.42
N LYS A 614 -10.22 -32.94 50.08
CA LYS A 614 -9.94 -33.82 48.95
C LYS A 614 -10.70 -35.14 49.09
N LYS A 615 -11.59 -35.47 48.16
CA LYS A 615 -12.03 -36.87 47.92
C LYS A 615 -11.16 -37.47 46.79
N LYS A 616 -10.41 -38.50 47.14
CA LYS A 616 -9.78 -39.45 46.21
C LYS A 616 -10.89 -40.27 45.55
N TYR A 617 -10.86 -40.48 44.24
CA TYR A 617 -11.46 -41.60 43.54
C TYR A 617 -10.38 -42.35 42.76
N ARG A 618 -10.47 -43.67 42.90
CA ARG A 618 -9.68 -44.75 42.29
C ARG A 618 -9.70 -44.73 40.78
#